data_19b4913b4b47b38c9a80e2448a26be88
#
_entry.id   19b4913b4b47b38c9a80e2448a26be88
#
_cell.length_a   1.000
_cell.length_b   1.000
_cell.length_c   1.000
_cell.angle_alpha   90.00
_cell.angle_beta   90.00
_cell.angle_gamma   90.00
#
_symmetry.space_group_name_H-M   'P 1'
#
loop_
_entity.id
_entity.type
_entity.pdbx_description
1 polymer ?
#
loop_
_entity_poly.entity_id
_entity_poly.type
_entity_poly.pdbx_seq_one_letter_code
_entity_poly.pdbx_strand_id
1 'polypeptide(L)'
;MTTQPTAALAAFALFLAAPALAQSGSDVKAGVDAWSRGDYDRAVAQWKGPAEAGDADAQFNLAQAYKLGRGVPTDLARAADLYGRAAKQGHPQAADNYGLALFELGKKSEAAQWLDKSAMRGESRAQFVLGTMFFNGDAVAKDWVRAYALVSRAASAGLPQASKTLTQMDQYIGVADKQKGIALARQYESGKAGPSLIAIRETPAPAAPAPAPSRAAPVATAAARPAPAPAKPAAQPAVRDGGWRVQLGAFGDAGNARNLWAKLGARFPGRQPYYVKAGNVTRLQVGPFASQGEAAKACGAVKPCIAVQR
;
A
#
# COMPACT_ATOMS: atom_id res chain seq x y z
N MET A 1 51.77 71.28 -2.57
CA MET A 1 51.59 69.93 -3.19
C MET A 1 50.78 69.08 -2.23
N THR A 2 49.51 69.03 -2.37
CA THR A 2 48.57 68.30 -1.51
C THR A 2 47.81 67.29 -2.38
N THR A 3 48.15 66.04 -2.20
CA THR A 3 47.47 64.91 -2.85
C THR A 3 46.27 64.49 -2.01
N GLN A 4 45.06 64.57 -2.56
CA GLN A 4 43.86 63.98 -2.00
C GLN A 4 43.73 62.54 -2.40
N PRO A 5 43.29 61.59 -1.49
CA PRO A 5 42.91 60.26 -1.87
C PRO A 5 41.42 60.22 -2.29
N THR A 6 41.15 59.65 -3.44
CA THR A 6 39.81 59.31 -3.97
C THR A 6 39.24 58.15 -3.25
N ALA A 7 38.15 58.34 -2.51
CA ALA A 7 37.36 57.26 -1.91
C ALA A 7 36.47 56.62 -2.99
N ALA A 8 36.70 55.34 -3.31
CA ALA A 8 35.82 54.52 -4.15
C ALA A 8 34.64 54.03 -3.31
N LEU A 9 33.43 54.51 -3.58
CA LEU A 9 32.17 53.99 -3.05
C LEU A 9 31.81 52.66 -3.79
N ALA A 10 32.00 51.53 -3.12
CA ALA A 10 31.47 50.25 -3.57
C ALA A 10 29.96 50.23 -3.25
N ALA A 11 29.12 50.37 -4.27
CA ALA A 11 27.69 50.17 -4.16
C ALA A 11 27.39 48.67 -4.00
N PHE A 12 27.02 48.24 -2.80
CA PHE A 12 26.52 46.91 -2.51
C PHE A 12 25.05 46.86 -2.98
N ALA A 13 24.80 46.22 -4.13
CA ALA A 13 23.44 45.93 -4.59
C ALA A 13 22.85 44.82 -3.72
N LEU A 14 22.01 45.18 -2.75
CA LEU A 14 21.12 44.23 -2.07
C LEU A 14 20.11 43.75 -3.11
N PHE A 15 20.28 42.53 -3.60
CA PHE A 15 19.22 41.78 -4.29
C PHE A 15 18.13 41.43 -3.29
N LEU A 16 17.04 42.18 -3.30
CA LEU A 16 15.79 41.84 -2.61
C LEU A 16 15.14 40.61 -3.30
N ALA A 17 15.48 39.43 -2.84
CA ALA A 17 14.79 38.21 -3.24
C ALA A 17 13.53 38.03 -2.38
N ALA A 18 12.48 38.80 -2.64
CA ALA A 18 11.23 38.66 -1.89
C ALA A 18 9.94 39.02 -2.66
N PRO A 19 9.68 38.44 -3.87
CA PRO A 19 8.28 38.32 -4.30
C PRO A 19 7.79 36.87 -4.53
N ALA A 20 8.66 35.87 -4.57
CA ALA A 20 8.25 34.54 -4.98
C ALA A 20 7.29 33.83 -3.99
N LEU A 21 7.45 34.06 -2.68
CA LEU A 21 6.61 33.40 -1.65
C LEU A 21 5.19 34.00 -1.55
N ALA A 22 5.04 35.30 -1.83
CA ALA A 22 3.73 35.94 -1.80
C ALA A 22 2.87 35.54 -3.02
N GLN A 23 3.49 35.26 -4.15
CA GLN A 23 2.81 34.86 -5.37
C GLN A 23 2.34 33.38 -5.31
N SER A 24 3.11 32.49 -4.69
CA SER A 24 2.72 31.09 -4.51
C SER A 24 1.44 30.94 -3.69
N GLY A 25 1.29 31.69 -2.59
CA GLY A 25 0.07 31.64 -1.77
C GLY A 25 -1.20 32.11 -2.49
N SER A 26 -1.09 33.12 -3.38
CA SER A 26 -2.21 33.60 -4.20
C SER A 26 -2.65 32.54 -5.23
N ASP A 27 -1.68 31.84 -5.84
CA ASP A 27 -1.92 30.82 -6.87
C ASP A 27 -2.54 29.54 -6.26
N VAL A 28 -2.07 29.13 -5.08
CA VAL A 28 -2.67 28.01 -4.35
C VAL A 28 -4.13 28.28 -4.03
N LYS A 29 -4.45 29.47 -3.50
CA LYS A 29 -5.82 29.89 -3.22
C LYS A 29 -6.68 29.93 -4.48
N ALA A 30 -6.18 30.53 -5.57
CA ALA A 30 -6.89 30.57 -6.85
C ALA A 30 -7.20 29.17 -7.40
N GLY A 31 -6.29 28.21 -7.20
CA GLY A 31 -6.50 26.81 -7.51
C GLY A 31 -7.60 26.17 -6.66
N VAL A 32 -7.64 26.43 -5.34
CA VAL A 32 -8.71 25.94 -4.44
C VAL A 32 -10.07 26.51 -4.86
N ASP A 33 -10.12 27.79 -5.20
CA ASP A 33 -11.34 28.43 -5.68
C ASP A 33 -11.81 27.84 -7.03
N ALA A 34 -10.90 27.52 -7.94
CA ALA A 34 -11.21 26.83 -9.20
C ALA A 34 -11.72 25.39 -8.94
N TRP A 35 -11.07 24.66 -8.06
CA TRP A 35 -11.48 23.30 -7.67
C TRP A 35 -12.87 23.26 -7.08
N SER A 36 -13.23 24.21 -6.21
CA SER A 36 -14.55 24.30 -5.59
C SER A 36 -15.68 24.54 -6.59
N ARG A 37 -15.36 25.20 -7.72
CA ARG A 37 -16.29 25.40 -8.84
C ARG A 37 -16.33 24.27 -9.86
N GLY A 38 -15.49 23.22 -9.67
CA GLY A 38 -15.38 22.10 -10.60
C GLY A 38 -14.44 22.35 -11.79
N ASP A 39 -13.74 23.49 -11.83
CA ASP A 39 -12.76 23.82 -12.87
C ASP A 39 -11.40 23.18 -12.50
N TYR A 40 -11.35 21.86 -12.68
CA TYR A 40 -10.21 21.05 -12.24
C TYR A 40 -8.94 21.30 -13.06
N ASP A 41 -9.08 21.57 -14.36
CA ASP A 41 -7.94 21.85 -15.23
C ASP A 41 -7.24 23.13 -14.80
N ARG A 42 -8.01 24.17 -14.51
CA ARG A 42 -7.50 25.43 -13.98
C ARG A 42 -6.89 25.26 -12.60
N ALA A 43 -7.53 24.51 -11.71
CA ALA A 43 -6.99 24.23 -10.37
C ALA A 43 -5.61 23.57 -10.47
N VAL A 44 -5.47 22.54 -11.28
CA VAL A 44 -4.20 21.85 -11.52
C VAL A 44 -3.14 22.79 -12.12
N ALA A 45 -3.53 23.64 -13.08
CA ALA A 45 -2.60 24.61 -13.67
C ALA A 45 -2.04 25.59 -12.62
N GLN A 46 -2.89 26.04 -11.69
CA GLN A 46 -2.49 26.95 -10.59
C GLN A 46 -1.57 26.27 -9.57
N TRP A 47 -1.77 24.96 -9.31
CA TRP A 47 -0.97 24.26 -8.29
C TRP A 47 0.38 23.73 -8.80
N LYS A 48 0.58 23.51 -10.11
CA LYS A 48 1.82 22.91 -10.65
C LYS A 48 3.07 23.70 -10.28
N GLY A 49 3.09 25.00 -10.58
CA GLY A 49 4.25 25.84 -10.31
C GLY A 49 4.60 25.90 -8.82
N PRO A 50 3.66 26.27 -7.93
CA PRO A 50 3.90 26.26 -6.49
C PRO A 50 4.32 24.90 -5.93
N ALA A 51 3.72 23.79 -6.40
CA ALA A 51 4.10 22.43 -5.96
C ALA A 51 5.53 22.06 -6.37
N GLU A 52 5.96 22.46 -7.56
CA GLU A 52 7.35 22.31 -8.03
C GLU A 52 8.31 23.18 -7.21
N ALA A 53 7.89 24.40 -6.85
CA ALA A 53 8.63 25.30 -5.97
C ALA A 53 8.70 24.82 -4.51
N GLY A 54 7.96 23.76 -4.15
CA GLY A 54 8.03 23.14 -2.83
C GLY A 54 6.90 23.49 -1.89
N ASP A 55 5.89 24.27 -2.31
CA ASP A 55 4.74 24.61 -1.47
C ASP A 55 3.96 23.36 -1.05
N ALA A 56 3.81 23.13 0.26
CA ALA A 56 3.22 21.94 0.81
C ALA A 56 1.72 21.81 0.52
N ASP A 57 0.99 22.92 0.54
CA ASP A 57 -0.44 22.96 0.26
C ASP A 57 -0.72 22.68 -1.22
N ALA A 58 0.09 23.27 -2.12
CA ALA A 58 0.02 22.99 -3.55
C ALA A 58 0.35 21.53 -3.85
N GLN A 59 1.38 20.96 -3.22
CA GLN A 59 1.73 19.55 -3.35
C GLN A 59 0.58 18.64 -2.90
N PHE A 60 -0.04 18.94 -1.74
CA PHE A 60 -1.20 18.20 -1.25
C PHE A 60 -2.38 18.28 -2.22
N ASN A 61 -2.73 19.49 -2.69
CA ASN A 61 -3.86 19.72 -3.59
C ASN A 61 -3.64 19.02 -4.96
N LEU A 62 -2.43 19.15 -5.53
CA LEU A 62 -2.08 18.48 -6.77
C LEU A 62 -2.07 16.95 -6.62
N ALA A 63 -1.65 16.44 -5.46
CA ALA A 63 -1.74 15.02 -5.14
C ALA A 63 -3.19 14.53 -5.12
N GLN A 64 -4.11 15.31 -4.55
CA GLN A 64 -5.55 15.01 -4.59
C GLN A 64 -6.08 14.94 -6.03
N ALA A 65 -5.64 15.85 -6.90
CA ALA A 65 -6.01 15.84 -8.31
C ALA A 65 -5.59 14.54 -8.99
N TYR A 66 -4.34 14.09 -8.81
CA TYR A 66 -3.84 12.82 -9.34
C TYR A 66 -4.55 11.61 -8.74
N LYS A 67 -4.81 11.61 -7.42
CA LYS A 67 -5.54 10.50 -6.76
C LYS A 67 -6.95 10.33 -7.31
N LEU A 68 -7.64 11.44 -7.57
CA LEU A 68 -9.04 11.44 -8.00
C LEU A 68 -9.22 11.42 -9.53
N GLY A 69 -8.16 11.66 -10.30
CA GLY A 69 -8.25 11.80 -11.75
C GLY A 69 -9.03 13.03 -12.20
N ARG A 70 -8.89 14.16 -11.48
CA ARG A 70 -9.60 15.42 -11.78
C ARG A 70 -8.63 16.47 -12.30
N GLY A 71 -8.82 16.92 -13.54
CA GLY A 71 -7.91 17.81 -14.25
C GLY A 71 -6.58 17.18 -14.67
N VAL A 72 -6.35 15.91 -14.30
CA VAL A 72 -5.22 15.05 -14.70
C VAL A 72 -5.66 13.60 -14.68
N PRO A 73 -5.05 12.70 -15.49
CA PRO A 73 -5.27 11.27 -15.35
C PRO A 73 -4.94 10.76 -13.95
N THR A 74 -5.69 9.75 -13.49
CA THR A 74 -5.43 9.10 -12.19
C THR A 74 -4.02 8.49 -12.17
N ASP A 75 -3.22 8.89 -11.19
CA ASP A 75 -1.88 8.35 -10.95
C ASP A 75 -1.60 8.31 -9.44
N LEU A 76 -1.82 7.15 -8.84
CA LEU A 76 -1.63 6.96 -7.40
C LEU A 76 -0.14 7.05 -6.99
N ALA A 77 0.78 6.65 -7.87
CA ALA A 77 2.21 6.73 -7.55
C ALA A 77 2.67 8.20 -7.48
N ARG A 78 2.23 9.02 -8.43
CA ARG A 78 2.50 10.44 -8.45
C ARG A 78 1.82 11.17 -7.29
N ALA A 79 0.58 10.79 -6.97
CA ALA A 79 -0.12 11.30 -5.79
C ALA A 79 0.66 10.98 -4.51
N ALA A 80 1.15 9.75 -4.34
CA ALA A 80 1.95 9.35 -3.19
C ALA A 80 3.26 10.14 -3.08
N ASP A 81 3.98 10.37 -4.19
CA ASP A 81 5.18 11.22 -4.17
C ASP A 81 4.88 12.63 -3.66
N LEU A 82 3.86 13.28 -4.21
CA LEU A 82 3.47 14.64 -3.81
C LEU A 82 2.98 14.68 -2.36
N TYR A 83 2.15 13.73 -1.92
CA TYR A 83 1.77 13.61 -0.50
C TYR A 83 3.00 13.43 0.40
N GLY A 84 3.95 12.58 -0.01
CA GLY A 84 5.17 12.34 0.74
C GLY A 84 6.04 13.59 0.90
N ARG A 85 6.14 14.41 -0.15
CA ARG A 85 6.86 15.70 -0.12
C ARG A 85 6.19 16.67 0.85
N ALA A 86 4.88 16.86 0.77
CA ALA A 86 4.11 17.71 1.68
C ALA A 86 4.15 17.18 3.13
N ALA A 87 4.02 15.86 3.33
CA ALA A 87 4.07 15.22 4.65
C ALA A 87 5.42 15.42 5.36
N LYS A 88 6.53 15.36 4.62
CA LYS A 88 7.87 15.63 5.17
C LYS A 88 8.05 17.10 5.61
N GLN A 89 7.27 18.00 5.08
CA GLN A 89 7.20 19.40 5.50
C GLN A 89 6.23 19.63 6.67
N GLY A 90 5.61 18.55 7.19
CA GLY A 90 4.71 18.64 8.33
C GLY A 90 3.23 18.85 7.98
N HIS A 91 2.83 18.77 6.70
CA HIS A 91 1.42 18.92 6.32
C HIS A 91 0.59 17.71 6.81
N PRO A 92 -0.36 17.89 7.77
CA PRO A 92 -0.99 16.75 8.46
C PRO A 92 -1.83 15.87 7.54
N GLN A 93 -2.71 16.49 6.72
CA GLN A 93 -3.58 15.76 5.80
C GLN A 93 -2.80 15.05 4.70
N ALA A 94 -1.64 15.61 4.29
CA ALA A 94 -0.75 14.92 3.35
C ALA A 94 -0.13 13.68 4.00
N ALA A 95 0.27 13.74 5.27
CA ALA A 95 0.78 12.59 6.01
C ALA A 95 -0.27 11.46 6.11
N ASP A 96 -1.53 11.82 6.38
CA ASP A 96 -2.64 10.88 6.45
C ASP A 96 -2.87 10.18 5.10
N ASN A 97 -2.94 10.96 4.03
CA ASN A 97 -3.14 10.42 2.68
C ASN A 97 -1.92 9.67 2.15
N TYR A 98 -0.71 10.06 2.54
CA TYR A 98 0.52 9.37 2.16
C TYR A 98 0.56 7.93 2.71
N GLY A 99 0.27 7.76 4.00
CA GLY A 99 0.18 6.43 4.60
C GLY A 99 -0.84 5.52 3.91
N LEU A 100 -2.02 6.07 3.57
CA LEU A 100 -3.07 5.34 2.84
C LEU A 100 -2.63 5.01 1.41
N ALA A 101 -2.03 5.96 0.68
CA ALA A 101 -1.56 5.74 -0.69
C ALA A 101 -0.43 4.70 -0.74
N LEU A 102 0.49 4.71 0.21
CA LEU A 102 1.52 3.67 0.34
C LEU A 102 0.92 2.29 0.57
N PHE A 103 -0.12 2.20 1.41
CA PHE A 103 -0.82 0.93 1.65
C PHE A 103 -1.49 0.42 0.37
N GLU A 104 -2.18 1.28 -0.38
CA GLU A 104 -2.81 0.96 -1.66
C GLU A 104 -1.78 0.53 -2.72
N LEU A 105 -0.57 1.12 -2.72
CA LEU A 105 0.56 0.74 -3.57
C LEU A 105 1.28 -0.54 -3.13
N GLY A 106 0.83 -1.17 -2.02
CA GLY A 106 1.44 -2.39 -1.48
C GLY A 106 2.73 -2.16 -0.67
N LYS A 107 3.16 -0.92 -0.45
CA LYS A 107 4.32 -0.54 0.36
C LYS A 107 3.98 -0.58 1.86
N LYS A 108 3.50 -1.73 2.32
CA LYS A 108 2.87 -1.89 3.65
C LYS A 108 3.78 -1.53 4.83
N SER A 109 5.06 -1.87 4.77
CA SER A 109 6.00 -1.56 5.87
C SER A 109 6.23 -0.06 6.03
N GLU A 110 6.34 0.67 4.93
CA GLU A 110 6.46 2.13 4.94
C GLU A 110 5.12 2.78 5.34
N ALA A 111 4.01 2.26 4.79
CA ALA A 111 2.66 2.71 5.13
C ALA A 111 2.39 2.63 6.63
N ALA A 112 2.79 1.53 7.29
CA ALA A 112 2.57 1.33 8.71
C ALA A 112 3.13 2.47 9.57
N GLN A 113 4.32 2.99 9.25
CA GLN A 113 4.94 4.09 9.99
C GLN A 113 4.15 5.40 9.88
N TRP A 114 3.60 5.71 8.70
CA TRP A 114 2.79 6.91 8.49
C TRP A 114 1.38 6.74 9.05
N LEU A 115 0.79 5.56 8.87
CA LEU A 115 -0.52 5.22 9.44
C LEU A 115 -0.51 5.24 10.97
N ASP A 116 0.61 4.83 11.60
CA ASP A 116 0.78 4.93 13.05
C ASP A 116 0.65 6.37 13.54
N LYS A 117 1.42 7.28 12.95
CA LYS A 117 1.35 8.71 13.29
C LYS A 117 -0.05 9.29 13.05
N SER A 118 -0.70 8.91 11.97
CA SER A 118 -2.06 9.36 11.62
C SER A 118 -3.11 8.79 12.56
N ALA A 119 -3.03 7.51 12.91
CA ALA A 119 -3.92 6.82 13.84
C ALA A 119 -3.84 7.43 15.25
N MET A 120 -2.63 7.80 15.69
CA MET A 120 -2.40 8.48 16.98
C MET A 120 -3.03 9.87 17.00
N ARG A 121 -3.07 10.60 15.88
CA ARG A 121 -3.82 11.87 15.78
C ARG A 121 -5.33 11.69 15.71
N GLY A 122 -5.82 10.44 15.60
CA GLY A 122 -7.26 10.13 15.57
C GLY A 122 -7.84 10.01 14.15
N GLU A 123 -7.00 9.97 13.10
CA GLU A 123 -7.51 9.80 11.74
C GLU A 123 -8.14 8.41 11.58
N SER A 124 -9.46 8.37 11.35
CA SER A 124 -10.25 7.13 11.43
C SER A 124 -9.90 6.10 10.35
N ARG A 125 -9.54 6.54 9.14
CA ARG A 125 -9.14 5.62 8.05
C ARG A 125 -7.77 5.00 8.35
N ALA A 126 -6.83 5.78 8.92
CA ALA A 126 -5.55 5.26 9.35
C ALA A 126 -5.70 4.27 10.51
N GLN A 127 -6.56 4.56 11.50
CA GLN A 127 -6.90 3.63 12.58
C GLN A 127 -7.48 2.33 12.02
N PHE A 128 -8.40 2.41 11.07
CA PHE A 128 -8.99 1.24 10.44
C PHE A 128 -7.97 0.40 9.68
N VAL A 129 -7.17 1.03 8.81
CA VAL A 129 -6.16 0.31 8.01
C VAL A 129 -5.08 -0.30 8.90
N LEU A 130 -4.52 0.46 9.84
CA LEU A 130 -3.50 -0.04 10.76
C LEU A 130 -4.06 -1.14 11.67
N GLY A 131 -5.30 -1.00 12.15
CA GLY A 131 -5.98 -2.03 12.94
C GLY A 131 -6.16 -3.33 12.16
N THR A 132 -6.51 -3.28 10.88
CA THR A 132 -6.59 -4.47 10.01
C THR A 132 -5.21 -5.07 9.74
N MET A 133 -4.16 -4.25 9.63
CA MET A 133 -2.79 -4.74 9.53
C MET A 133 -2.35 -5.51 10.77
N PHE A 134 -2.66 -5.02 11.99
CA PHE A 134 -2.40 -5.75 13.23
C PHE A 134 -3.23 -7.04 13.35
N PHE A 135 -4.47 -7.04 12.89
CA PHE A 135 -5.32 -8.22 12.90
C PHE A 135 -4.76 -9.36 12.04
N ASN A 136 -4.28 -9.01 10.85
CA ASN A 136 -3.73 -9.95 9.88
C ASN A 136 -2.25 -10.30 10.14
N GLY A 137 -1.49 -9.43 10.77
CA GLY A 137 -0.04 -9.50 10.84
C GLY A 137 0.63 -9.04 9.53
N ASP A 138 0.03 -8.08 8.82
CA ASP A 138 0.50 -7.55 7.54
C ASP A 138 1.56 -6.45 7.76
N ALA A 139 2.83 -6.77 7.53
CA ALA A 139 3.99 -5.88 7.72
C ALA A 139 4.20 -5.35 9.17
N VAL A 140 3.34 -5.76 10.11
CA VAL A 140 3.43 -5.53 11.54
C VAL A 140 3.25 -6.86 12.26
N ALA A 141 3.74 -6.97 13.50
CA ALA A 141 3.46 -8.16 14.30
C ALA A 141 1.96 -8.26 14.59
N LYS A 142 1.38 -9.46 14.45
CA LYS A 142 -0.04 -9.69 14.75
C LYS A 142 -0.33 -9.34 16.22
N ASP A 143 -1.33 -8.46 16.42
CA ASP A 143 -1.74 -8.01 17.75
C ASP A 143 -3.25 -7.74 17.74
N TRP A 144 -4.03 -8.67 18.26
CA TRP A 144 -5.49 -8.57 18.27
C TRP A 144 -6.01 -7.52 19.22
N VAL A 145 -5.29 -7.22 20.31
CA VAL A 145 -5.68 -6.17 21.27
C VAL A 145 -5.58 -4.80 20.61
N ARG A 146 -4.45 -4.52 19.97
CA ARG A 146 -4.27 -3.27 19.19
C ARG A 146 -5.23 -3.18 18.02
N ALA A 147 -5.41 -4.27 17.30
CA ALA A 147 -6.36 -4.34 16.18
C ALA A 147 -7.77 -3.94 16.64
N TYR A 148 -8.24 -4.57 17.70
CA TYR A 148 -9.58 -4.28 18.25
C TYR A 148 -9.70 -2.82 18.74
N ALA A 149 -8.68 -2.32 19.43
CA ALA A 149 -8.65 -0.94 19.91
C ALA A 149 -8.79 0.08 18.78
N LEU A 150 -7.97 -0.07 17.71
CA LEU A 150 -7.95 0.86 16.60
C LEU A 150 -9.21 0.78 15.75
N VAL A 151 -9.69 -0.43 15.44
CA VAL A 151 -10.92 -0.60 14.64
C VAL A 151 -12.16 -0.13 15.43
N SER A 152 -12.21 -0.34 16.76
CA SER A 152 -13.26 0.20 17.62
C SER A 152 -13.31 1.74 17.58
N ARG A 153 -12.15 2.40 17.64
CA ARG A 153 -12.09 3.86 17.52
C ARG A 153 -12.54 4.37 16.17
N ALA A 154 -12.10 3.73 15.09
CA ALA A 154 -12.55 4.06 13.75
C ALA A 154 -14.08 3.87 13.58
N ALA A 155 -14.65 2.81 14.19
CA ALA A 155 -16.08 2.57 14.20
C ALA A 155 -16.83 3.63 15.01
N SER A 156 -16.34 4.01 16.19
CA SER A 156 -16.90 5.08 17.03
C SER A 156 -16.84 6.45 16.34
N ALA A 157 -15.84 6.69 15.50
CA ALA A 157 -15.74 7.87 14.66
C ALA A 157 -16.70 7.85 13.44
N GLY A 158 -17.53 6.82 13.31
CA GLY A 158 -18.56 6.72 12.27
C GLY A 158 -18.05 6.13 10.94
N LEU A 159 -16.90 5.46 10.90
CA LEU A 159 -16.42 4.82 9.68
C LEU A 159 -17.19 3.50 9.42
N PRO A 160 -18.07 3.41 8.37
CA PRO A 160 -18.96 2.24 8.19
C PRO A 160 -18.21 0.93 7.98
N GLN A 161 -17.05 0.97 7.31
CA GLN A 161 -16.21 -0.21 7.09
C GLN A 161 -15.64 -0.76 8.40
N ALA A 162 -15.29 0.14 9.34
CA ALA A 162 -14.76 -0.26 10.64
C ALA A 162 -15.82 -1.00 11.47
N SER A 163 -17.08 -0.54 11.48
CA SER A 163 -18.18 -1.22 12.17
C SER A 163 -18.41 -2.64 11.65
N LYS A 164 -18.40 -2.83 10.32
CA LYS A 164 -18.52 -4.16 9.70
C LYS A 164 -17.35 -5.07 10.08
N THR A 165 -16.13 -4.53 10.03
CA THR A 165 -14.93 -5.28 10.37
C THR A 165 -14.88 -5.64 11.85
N LEU A 166 -15.33 -4.74 12.74
CA LEU A 166 -15.40 -5.03 14.18
C LEU A 166 -16.33 -6.21 14.46
N THR A 167 -17.50 -6.27 13.82
CA THR A 167 -18.42 -7.43 13.92
C THR A 167 -17.76 -8.73 13.44
N GLN A 168 -16.93 -8.67 12.41
CA GLN A 168 -16.17 -9.83 11.96
C GLN A 168 -15.06 -10.22 12.96
N MET A 169 -14.33 -9.24 13.51
CA MET A 169 -13.30 -9.48 14.52
C MET A 169 -13.86 -10.12 15.79
N ASP A 170 -15.11 -9.79 16.14
CA ASP A 170 -15.81 -10.38 17.28
C ASP A 170 -15.95 -11.91 17.23
N GLN A 171 -15.88 -12.50 16.05
CA GLN A 171 -15.96 -13.96 15.85
C GLN A 171 -14.61 -14.66 16.11
N TYR A 172 -13.49 -13.91 16.05
CA TYR A 172 -12.14 -14.47 16.13
C TYR A 172 -11.40 -14.08 17.41
N ILE A 173 -11.71 -12.91 17.97
CA ILE A 173 -11.01 -12.37 19.14
C ILE A 173 -11.74 -12.78 20.43
N GLY A 174 -11.00 -13.40 21.34
CA GLY A 174 -11.52 -13.81 22.64
C GLY A 174 -11.98 -12.65 23.51
N VAL A 175 -12.90 -12.91 24.44
CA VAL A 175 -13.49 -11.87 25.32
C VAL A 175 -12.43 -11.08 26.09
N ALA A 176 -11.40 -11.75 26.61
CA ALA A 176 -10.32 -11.11 27.36
C ALA A 176 -9.53 -10.10 26.50
N ASP A 177 -9.22 -10.44 25.24
CA ASP A 177 -8.47 -9.54 24.36
C ASP A 177 -9.35 -8.39 23.87
N LYS A 178 -10.65 -8.62 23.65
CA LYS A 178 -11.62 -7.54 23.38
C LYS A 178 -11.68 -6.53 24.54
N GLN A 179 -11.76 -7.01 25.77
CA GLN A 179 -11.77 -6.13 26.96
C GLN A 179 -10.49 -5.30 27.05
N LYS A 180 -9.32 -5.90 26.85
CA LYS A 180 -8.04 -5.19 26.77
C LYS A 180 -8.04 -4.17 25.62
N GLY A 181 -8.57 -4.54 24.46
CA GLY A 181 -8.69 -3.65 23.30
C GLY A 181 -9.56 -2.43 23.58
N ILE A 182 -10.72 -2.61 24.24
CA ILE A 182 -11.58 -1.50 24.68
C ILE A 182 -10.86 -0.58 25.66
N ALA A 183 -10.16 -1.15 26.64
CA ALA A 183 -9.38 -0.37 27.61
C ALA A 183 -8.27 0.43 26.90
N LEU A 184 -7.58 -0.19 25.93
CA LEU A 184 -6.53 0.45 25.14
C LEU A 184 -7.11 1.56 24.24
N ALA A 185 -8.29 1.37 23.64
CA ALA A 185 -8.99 2.41 22.88
C ALA A 185 -9.22 3.68 23.69
N ARG A 186 -9.67 3.53 24.94
CA ARG A 186 -9.85 4.65 25.88
C ARG A 186 -8.52 5.35 26.23
N GLN A 187 -7.42 4.59 26.33
CA GLN A 187 -6.10 5.17 26.56
C GLN A 187 -5.65 6.02 25.36
N TYR A 188 -5.90 5.57 24.14
CA TYR A 188 -5.63 6.33 22.92
C TYR A 188 -6.45 7.62 22.85
N GLU A 189 -7.72 7.59 23.25
CA GLU A 189 -8.58 8.79 23.32
C GLU A 189 -8.06 9.81 24.31
N SER A 190 -7.58 9.35 25.46
CA SER A 190 -7.06 10.24 26.52
C SER A 190 -5.64 10.75 26.26
N GLY A 191 -5.00 10.40 25.14
CA GLY A 191 -3.60 10.72 24.85
C GLY A 191 -2.58 10.03 25.76
N LYS A 192 -3.01 9.06 26.56
CA LYS A 192 -2.16 8.31 27.51
C LYS A 192 -1.45 7.10 26.90
N ALA A 193 -1.79 6.74 25.66
CA ALA A 193 -1.06 5.71 24.94
C ALA A 193 0.30 6.23 24.50
N GLY A 194 1.33 5.40 24.65
CA GLY A 194 2.71 5.77 24.33
C GLY A 194 2.89 6.21 22.85
N PRO A 195 4.06 6.79 22.54
CA PRO A 195 4.29 7.57 21.34
C PRO A 195 4.31 6.77 20.02
N SER A 196 4.35 5.46 20.02
CA SER A 196 4.27 4.63 18.81
C SER A 196 3.60 3.31 19.08
N LEU A 197 2.67 2.93 18.18
CA LEU A 197 1.95 1.66 18.23
C LEU A 197 2.76 0.52 17.61
N ILE A 198 3.75 0.85 16.80
CA ILE A 198 4.57 -0.11 16.08
C ILE A 198 5.89 -0.28 16.85
N ALA A 199 6.07 -1.43 17.50
CA ALA A 199 7.42 -1.92 17.74
C ALA A 199 7.96 -2.29 16.34
N ILE A 200 8.81 -1.42 15.80
CA ILE A 200 9.47 -1.69 14.52
C ILE A 200 10.28 -2.96 14.75
N ARG A 201 9.81 -4.07 14.18
CA ARG A 201 10.71 -5.16 13.89
C ARG A 201 11.57 -4.60 12.76
N GLU A 202 12.74 -4.07 13.10
CA GLU A 202 13.78 -3.87 12.11
C GLU A 202 13.98 -5.21 11.43
N THR A 203 13.38 -5.38 10.26
CA THR A 203 13.81 -6.41 9.34
C THR A 203 15.24 -5.97 9.01
N PRO A 204 16.28 -6.77 9.33
CA PRO A 204 17.62 -6.40 8.90
C PRO A 204 17.52 -6.11 7.42
N ALA A 205 17.98 -4.94 6.99
CA ALA A 205 18.13 -4.64 5.58
C ALA A 205 18.84 -5.85 4.97
N PRO A 206 18.40 -6.38 3.80
CA PRO A 206 19.10 -7.46 3.16
C PRO A 206 20.55 -7.01 3.06
N ALA A 207 21.44 -7.74 3.72
CA ALA A 207 22.86 -7.44 3.75
C ALA A 207 23.29 -7.22 2.30
N ALA A 208 23.89 -6.07 2.03
CA ALA A 208 24.46 -5.80 0.73
C ALA A 208 25.31 -7.01 0.36
N PRO A 209 25.21 -7.55 -0.87
CA PRO A 209 25.99 -8.72 -1.24
C PRO A 209 27.45 -8.39 -0.99
N ALA A 210 28.10 -9.22 -0.16
CA ALA A 210 29.52 -9.11 0.10
C ALA A 210 30.27 -9.08 -1.26
N PRO A 211 31.31 -8.24 -1.41
CA PRO A 211 32.05 -8.20 -2.66
C PRO A 211 32.55 -9.61 -2.94
N ALA A 212 32.23 -10.13 -4.11
CA ALA A 212 32.64 -11.44 -4.57
C ALA A 212 34.20 -11.51 -4.53
N PRO A 213 34.78 -12.57 -3.97
CA PRO A 213 36.22 -12.74 -4.01
C PRO A 213 36.70 -12.79 -5.47
N SER A 214 37.64 -11.95 -5.79
CA SER A 214 38.31 -11.90 -7.08
C SER A 214 38.83 -13.31 -7.43
N ARG A 215 38.25 -13.92 -8.43
CA ARG A 215 38.60 -15.25 -8.89
C ARG A 215 39.74 -15.10 -9.90
N ALA A 216 40.93 -15.57 -9.51
CA ALA A 216 42.06 -15.77 -10.42
C ALA A 216 41.64 -16.65 -11.62
N ALA A 217 42.19 -16.30 -12.79
CA ALA A 217 41.95 -16.92 -14.08
C ALA A 217 42.58 -18.34 -14.21
N PRO A 218 42.40 -19.03 -15.32
CA PRO A 218 41.88 -20.40 -15.37
C PRO A 218 43.02 -21.41 -15.58
N VAL A 219 42.80 -22.65 -15.13
CA VAL A 219 43.57 -23.82 -15.62
C VAL A 219 42.60 -24.66 -16.48
N ALA A 220 43.08 -24.98 -17.66
CA ALA A 220 42.34 -25.70 -18.69
C ALA A 220 42.22 -27.22 -18.41
N THR A 221 41.25 -27.79 -19.09
CA THR A 221 41.11 -29.19 -19.55
C THR A 221 40.71 -30.29 -18.58
N ALA A 222 39.46 -30.75 -18.76
CA ALA A 222 39.20 -32.19 -19.03
C ALA A 222 37.76 -32.33 -19.57
N ALA A 223 37.65 -33.02 -20.69
CA ALA A 223 36.40 -33.30 -21.39
C ALA A 223 35.44 -34.10 -20.50
N ALA A 224 34.26 -33.57 -20.24
CA ALA A 224 33.17 -34.27 -19.61
C ALA A 224 32.18 -34.79 -20.64
N ARG A 225 31.92 -36.08 -20.54
CA ARG A 225 30.94 -36.92 -21.22
C ARG A 225 29.56 -36.26 -21.27
N PRO A 226 28.78 -36.41 -22.35
CA PRO A 226 27.41 -35.86 -22.41
C PRO A 226 26.50 -36.50 -21.37
N ALA A 227 25.83 -35.64 -20.58
CA ALA A 227 24.78 -36.05 -19.67
C ALA A 227 23.57 -36.56 -20.46
N PRO A 228 22.83 -37.59 -19.97
CA PRO A 228 21.63 -38.08 -20.65
C PRO A 228 20.55 -36.99 -20.63
N ALA A 229 19.83 -36.88 -21.75
CA ALA A 229 18.70 -36.00 -21.93
C ALA A 229 17.63 -36.18 -20.84
N PRO A 230 16.98 -35.11 -20.38
CA PRO A 230 15.91 -35.22 -19.39
C PRO A 230 14.75 -36.06 -19.96
N ALA A 231 14.39 -37.10 -19.22
CA ALA A 231 13.25 -37.92 -19.55
C ALA A 231 11.99 -37.09 -19.72
N LYS A 232 11.25 -37.29 -20.81
CA LYS A 232 9.90 -36.76 -21.00
C LYS A 232 9.07 -37.01 -19.75
N PRO A 233 8.33 -36.00 -19.24
CA PRO A 233 7.37 -36.24 -18.19
C PRO A 233 6.37 -37.31 -18.65
N ALA A 234 6.17 -38.33 -17.82
CA ALA A 234 5.15 -39.33 -18.05
C ALA A 234 3.80 -38.67 -18.31
N ALA A 235 3.12 -39.11 -19.36
CA ALA A 235 1.79 -38.66 -19.72
C ALA A 235 0.86 -38.75 -18.51
N GLN A 236 0.40 -37.63 -18.00
CA GLN A 236 -0.63 -37.58 -16.97
C GLN A 236 -1.93 -38.16 -17.57
N PRO A 237 -2.69 -38.96 -16.82
CA PRO A 237 -3.95 -39.50 -17.33
C PRO A 237 -4.87 -38.36 -17.74
N ALA A 238 -5.48 -38.49 -18.94
CA ALA A 238 -6.38 -37.50 -19.50
C ALA A 238 -7.47 -37.15 -18.49
N VAL A 239 -7.48 -35.90 -18.05
CA VAL A 239 -8.49 -35.35 -17.16
C VAL A 239 -9.82 -35.36 -17.89
N ARG A 240 -10.78 -36.14 -17.41
CA ARG A 240 -12.13 -36.22 -17.96
C ARG A 240 -12.75 -34.82 -17.97
N ASP A 241 -13.23 -34.39 -19.12
CA ASP A 241 -13.89 -33.08 -19.31
C ASP A 241 -15.15 -33.03 -18.44
N GLY A 242 -15.05 -32.37 -17.29
CA GLY A 242 -16.19 -32.09 -16.41
C GLY A 242 -16.59 -30.62 -16.53
N GLY A 243 -17.89 -30.35 -16.51
CA GLY A 243 -18.45 -29.00 -16.61
C GLY A 243 -18.34 -28.17 -15.32
N TRP A 244 -17.68 -28.69 -14.28
CA TRP A 244 -17.60 -28.03 -12.98
C TRP A 244 -16.18 -27.62 -12.60
N ARG A 245 -16.07 -26.51 -11.88
CA ARG A 245 -14.83 -26.00 -11.28
C ARG A 245 -15.09 -25.59 -9.85
N VAL A 246 -14.03 -25.38 -9.06
CA VAL A 246 -14.11 -24.67 -7.79
C VAL A 246 -13.46 -23.30 -7.93
N GLN A 247 -14.10 -22.26 -7.44
CA GLN A 247 -13.53 -20.92 -7.35
C GLN A 247 -12.92 -20.72 -5.97
N LEU A 248 -11.62 -20.43 -5.92
CA LEU A 248 -10.83 -20.24 -4.69
C LEU A 248 -10.66 -18.77 -4.30
N GLY A 249 -11.06 -17.84 -5.19
CA GLY A 249 -11.00 -16.42 -4.91
C GLY A 249 -11.11 -15.56 -6.16
N ALA A 250 -11.25 -14.25 -5.93
CA ALA A 250 -11.19 -13.21 -6.97
C ALA A 250 -10.19 -12.14 -6.50
N PHE A 251 -9.27 -11.74 -7.38
CA PHE A 251 -8.11 -10.91 -7.05
C PHE A 251 -8.02 -9.74 -8.03
N GLY A 252 -7.77 -8.54 -7.53
CA GLY A 252 -7.50 -7.37 -8.37
C GLY A 252 -6.19 -7.52 -9.16
N ASP A 253 -5.22 -8.26 -8.59
CA ASP A 253 -3.95 -8.59 -9.25
C ASP A 253 -3.87 -10.08 -9.58
N ALA A 254 -3.51 -10.41 -10.84
CA ALA A 254 -3.38 -11.78 -11.31
C ALA A 254 -2.20 -12.54 -10.65
N GLY A 255 -1.20 -11.83 -10.16
CA GLY A 255 -0.08 -12.40 -9.40
C GLY A 255 -0.55 -13.04 -8.09
N ASN A 256 -1.48 -12.40 -7.39
CA ASN A 256 -2.05 -12.95 -6.17
C ASN A 256 -2.83 -14.25 -6.40
N ALA A 257 -3.52 -14.37 -7.54
CA ALA A 257 -4.17 -15.63 -7.93
C ALA A 257 -3.15 -16.77 -8.17
N ARG A 258 -2.03 -16.45 -8.82
CA ARG A 258 -0.92 -17.43 -9.05
C ARG A 258 -0.25 -17.83 -7.74
N ASN A 259 0.00 -16.87 -6.85
CA ASN A 259 0.58 -17.12 -5.53
C ASN A 259 -0.33 -18.02 -4.66
N LEU A 260 -1.64 -17.81 -4.72
CA LEU A 260 -2.58 -18.71 -4.03
C LEU A 260 -2.54 -20.12 -4.63
N TRP A 261 -2.49 -20.26 -5.95
CA TRP A 261 -2.36 -21.55 -6.60
C TRP A 261 -1.07 -22.28 -6.21
N ALA A 262 0.06 -21.57 -6.17
CA ALA A 262 1.34 -22.15 -5.74
C ALA A 262 1.28 -22.75 -4.32
N LYS A 263 0.47 -22.16 -3.44
CA LYS A 263 0.27 -22.64 -2.05
C LYS A 263 -0.74 -23.79 -1.94
N LEU A 264 -1.77 -23.78 -2.78
CA LEU A 264 -2.92 -24.70 -2.65
C LEU A 264 -2.96 -25.80 -3.70
N GLY A 265 -2.17 -25.71 -4.78
CA GLY A 265 -2.20 -26.64 -5.92
C GLY A 265 -2.01 -28.11 -5.51
N ALA A 266 -1.15 -28.36 -4.52
CA ALA A 266 -0.93 -29.72 -3.97
C ALA A 266 -2.20 -30.34 -3.33
N ARG A 267 -3.19 -29.53 -2.94
CA ARG A 267 -4.48 -29.99 -2.39
C ARG A 267 -5.48 -30.43 -3.45
N PHE A 268 -5.18 -30.16 -4.72
CA PHE A 268 -6.03 -30.51 -5.87
C PHE A 268 -5.27 -31.38 -6.86
N PRO A 269 -4.88 -32.60 -6.48
CA PRO A 269 -4.07 -33.49 -7.31
C PRO A 269 -4.76 -33.78 -8.65
N GLY A 270 -4.03 -33.66 -9.75
CA GLY A 270 -4.53 -33.90 -11.11
C GLY A 270 -5.50 -32.81 -11.64
N ARG A 271 -5.64 -31.67 -10.97
CA ARG A 271 -6.46 -30.54 -11.40
C ARG A 271 -5.59 -29.37 -11.86
N GLN A 272 -6.16 -28.49 -12.70
CA GLN A 272 -5.46 -27.35 -13.26
C GLN A 272 -6.08 -26.03 -12.81
N PRO A 273 -5.27 -24.96 -12.67
CA PRO A 273 -5.78 -23.63 -12.38
C PRO A 273 -6.29 -22.95 -13.65
N TYR A 274 -7.39 -22.24 -13.52
CA TYR A 274 -7.95 -21.35 -14.55
C TYR A 274 -8.01 -19.94 -13.99
N TYR A 275 -7.37 -19.01 -14.68
CA TYR A 275 -7.37 -17.59 -14.32
C TYR A 275 -8.37 -16.84 -15.20
N VAL A 276 -9.60 -16.71 -14.72
CA VAL A 276 -10.73 -16.15 -15.49
C VAL A 276 -10.86 -14.68 -15.19
N LYS A 277 -10.66 -13.82 -16.20
CA LYS A 277 -10.90 -12.38 -16.08
C LYS A 277 -12.41 -12.09 -15.99
N ALA A 278 -12.81 -11.26 -15.01
CA ALA A 278 -14.19 -10.79 -14.83
C ALA A 278 -14.14 -9.31 -14.41
N GLY A 279 -14.24 -8.41 -15.39
CA GLY A 279 -13.99 -6.98 -15.19
C GLY A 279 -12.55 -6.72 -14.68
N ASN A 280 -12.44 -5.99 -13.58
CA ASN A 280 -11.15 -5.63 -12.97
C ASN A 280 -10.55 -6.71 -12.04
N VAL A 281 -11.16 -7.91 -11.97
CA VAL A 281 -10.66 -8.99 -11.11
C VAL A 281 -10.32 -10.24 -11.91
N THR A 282 -9.32 -10.98 -11.44
CA THR A 282 -8.97 -12.32 -11.91
C THR A 282 -9.48 -13.35 -10.91
N ARG A 283 -10.40 -14.22 -11.34
CA ARG A 283 -10.92 -15.33 -10.53
C ARG A 283 -9.99 -16.53 -10.69
N LEU A 284 -9.53 -17.09 -9.57
CA LEU A 284 -8.84 -18.39 -9.57
C LEU A 284 -9.88 -19.49 -9.47
N GLN A 285 -10.00 -20.28 -10.53
CA GLN A 285 -10.81 -21.48 -10.58
C GLN A 285 -9.92 -22.70 -10.75
N VAL A 286 -10.33 -23.86 -10.23
CA VAL A 286 -9.59 -25.12 -10.32
C VAL A 286 -10.52 -26.23 -10.80
N GLY A 287 -10.07 -27.07 -11.69
CA GLY A 287 -10.85 -28.17 -12.25
C GLY A 287 -10.12 -28.88 -13.38
N PRO A 288 -10.86 -29.60 -14.22
CA PRO A 288 -12.33 -29.84 -14.23
C PRO A 288 -12.78 -30.89 -13.21
N PHE A 289 -14.06 -30.84 -12.80
CA PHE A 289 -14.74 -31.85 -11.98
C PHE A 289 -15.97 -32.36 -12.73
N ALA A 290 -16.29 -33.62 -12.56
CA ALA A 290 -17.38 -34.26 -13.29
C ALA A 290 -18.77 -33.84 -12.80
N SER A 291 -18.89 -33.40 -11.52
CA SER A 291 -20.15 -32.98 -10.92
C SER A 291 -19.95 -31.87 -9.88
N GLN A 292 -21.05 -31.17 -9.55
CA GLN A 292 -21.06 -30.17 -8.48
C GLN A 292 -20.68 -30.79 -7.12
N GLY A 293 -21.14 -32.01 -6.86
CA GLY A 293 -20.82 -32.72 -5.62
C GLY A 293 -19.33 -33.09 -5.49
N GLU A 294 -18.68 -33.46 -6.60
CA GLU A 294 -17.24 -33.71 -6.64
C GLU A 294 -16.47 -32.40 -6.40
N ALA A 295 -16.85 -31.31 -7.08
CA ALA A 295 -16.26 -30.00 -6.88
C ALA A 295 -16.40 -29.52 -5.41
N ALA A 296 -17.59 -29.65 -4.83
CA ALA A 296 -17.84 -29.28 -3.45
C ALA A 296 -17.02 -30.11 -2.44
N LYS A 297 -16.88 -31.43 -2.67
CA LYS A 297 -16.01 -32.31 -1.85
C LYS A 297 -14.54 -31.89 -1.97
N ALA A 298 -14.09 -31.51 -3.15
CA ALA A 298 -12.71 -31.06 -3.37
C ALA A 298 -12.37 -29.78 -2.61
N CYS A 299 -13.34 -28.95 -2.26
CA CYS A 299 -13.14 -27.78 -1.40
C CYS A 299 -12.61 -28.19 -0.01
N GLY A 300 -13.16 -29.22 0.62
CA GLY A 300 -12.74 -29.68 1.95
C GLY A 300 -12.61 -28.53 2.96
N ALA A 301 -11.43 -28.38 3.55
CA ALA A 301 -11.11 -27.31 4.50
C ALA A 301 -10.63 -26.00 3.84
N VAL A 302 -10.57 -25.92 2.51
CA VAL A 302 -10.12 -24.72 1.79
C VAL A 302 -11.25 -23.68 1.76
N LYS A 303 -11.01 -22.50 2.32
CA LYS A 303 -11.96 -21.38 2.31
C LYS A 303 -11.25 -20.10 1.87
N PRO A 304 -11.89 -19.25 1.03
CA PRO A 304 -13.17 -19.52 0.35
C PRO A 304 -13.03 -20.54 -0.79
N CYS A 305 -14.03 -21.41 -0.95
CA CYS A 305 -14.10 -22.35 -2.05
C CYS A 305 -15.57 -22.61 -2.42
N ILE A 306 -15.94 -22.34 -3.66
CA ILE A 306 -17.30 -22.43 -4.16
C ILE A 306 -17.30 -23.23 -5.46
N ALA A 307 -18.18 -24.25 -5.57
CA ALA A 307 -18.38 -24.96 -6.83
C ALA A 307 -19.11 -24.05 -7.83
N VAL A 308 -18.54 -23.92 -9.04
CA VAL A 308 -19.08 -23.09 -10.12
C VAL A 308 -19.16 -23.92 -11.41
N GLN A 309 -20.18 -23.67 -12.20
CA GLN A 309 -20.30 -24.24 -13.53
C GLN A 309 -19.42 -23.46 -14.52
N ARG A 310 -18.86 -24.16 -15.52
CA ARG A 310 -18.01 -23.56 -16.55
C ARG A 310 -18.79 -22.64 -17.48
#